data_c35fbb9e34405463af2d7afb7a641559
#
_entry.id   c35fbb9e34405463af2d7afb7a641559
#
_cell.length_a   1.000
_cell.length_b   1.000
_cell.length_c   1.000
_cell.angle_alpha   90.00
_cell.angle_beta   90.00
_cell.angle_gamma   90.00
#
_symmetry.space_group_name_H-M   'P 1'
#
loop_
_entity.id
_entity.type
_entity.pdbx_description
1 polymer ?
#
loop_
_entity_poly.entity_id
_entity_poly.type
_entity_poly.pdbx_seq_one_letter_code
_entity_poly.pdbx_strand_id
1 'polypeptide(L)'
;MQTESPALNPEILRGYNLQVWEIALTQVVRQSEDSGILFNATRLRDALRNHTVEIFPKLQLKGFSDFTKVNGDELIEEISSAYSRDGMEETMIISRSNKRATIYNNGIRNRILYREEELSSGDRLMVAKNNYYWTANCKEMDFIANGEIIQVMRVRRVTEMYGFRFADITARFQDYDLEIDLKILLDTLQTDSPALPKELNDKLFYTILEDYEDIPTKAGKMKKMKVDPHYNVVQVKYAYAVTCHKAQGGQWMNVFLDIGYITEEMLGEDFYRWLYTAFTRATHHLYLVNLPDEFVE
;
A
#
# COMPACT_ATOMS: atom_id res chain seq x y z
N MET A 1 -6.04 -17.75 8.52
CA MET A 1 -5.50 -17.31 9.82
C MET A 1 -4.09 -16.76 9.59
N GLN A 2 -3.87 -15.48 9.76
CA GLN A 2 -2.49 -14.98 9.88
C GLN A 2 -2.01 -15.37 11.28
N THR A 3 -1.03 -16.22 11.37
CA THR A 3 -0.36 -16.54 12.62
C THR A 3 0.37 -15.30 13.12
N GLU A 4 0.10 -14.89 14.35
CA GLU A 4 0.82 -13.80 15.01
C GLU A 4 2.32 -14.11 15.02
N SER A 5 3.14 -13.09 14.74
CA SER A 5 4.59 -13.29 14.72
C SER A 5 5.09 -13.72 16.11
N PRO A 6 5.93 -14.76 16.22
CA PRO A 6 6.55 -15.14 17.50
C PRO A 6 7.28 -13.97 18.18
N ALA A 7 7.75 -12.99 17.41
CA ALA A 7 8.39 -11.77 17.93
C ALA A 7 7.42 -10.84 18.70
N LEU A 8 6.12 -11.06 18.61
CA LEU A 8 5.09 -10.32 19.37
C LEU A 8 4.61 -11.10 20.62
N ASN A 9 5.10 -12.31 20.82
CA ASN A 9 4.73 -13.12 21.97
C ASN A 9 5.75 -12.94 23.11
N PRO A 10 5.36 -12.29 24.23
CA PRO A 10 6.27 -12.03 25.35
C PRO A 10 6.86 -13.31 25.98
N GLU A 11 6.11 -14.40 26.03
CA GLU A 11 6.57 -15.66 26.62
C GLU A 11 7.67 -16.30 25.76
N ILE A 12 7.49 -16.30 24.43
CA ILE A 12 8.52 -16.79 23.51
C ILE A 12 9.79 -15.97 23.63
N LEU A 13 9.68 -14.62 23.70
CA LEU A 13 10.84 -13.72 23.85
C LEU A 13 11.55 -13.94 25.19
N ARG A 14 10.79 -14.12 26.28
CA ARG A 14 11.37 -14.46 27.61
C ARG A 14 12.10 -15.81 27.58
N GLY A 15 11.61 -16.78 26.79
CA GLY A 15 12.28 -18.06 26.56
C GLY A 15 13.65 -17.94 25.89
N TYR A 16 13.92 -16.84 25.17
CA TYR A 16 15.23 -16.49 24.62
C TYR A 16 16.09 -15.65 25.58
N ASN A 17 15.73 -15.57 26.88
CA ASN A 17 16.38 -14.73 27.88
C ASN A 17 16.37 -13.22 27.56
N LEU A 18 15.38 -12.77 26.79
CA LEU A 18 15.19 -11.34 26.50
C LEU A 18 14.38 -10.70 27.62
N GLN A 19 14.76 -9.47 28.02
CA GLN A 19 13.94 -8.66 28.91
C GLN A 19 12.83 -8.00 28.05
N VAL A 20 11.56 -8.30 28.38
CA VAL A 20 10.41 -7.85 27.62
C VAL A 20 9.60 -6.85 28.44
N TRP A 21 9.40 -5.67 27.87
CA TRP A 21 8.54 -4.63 28.40
C TRP A 21 7.28 -4.52 27.54
N GLU A 22 6.12 -4.63 28.16
CA GLU A 22 4.83 -4.51 27.51
C GLU A 22 4.23 -3.15 27.84
N ILE A 23 3.96 -2.32 26.82
CA ILE A 23 3.36 -1.01 26.98
C ILE A 23 2.09 -0.95 26.10
N ALA A 24 0.94 -0.74 26.72
CA ALA A 24 -0.31 -0.54 26.01
C ALA A 24 -0.53 0.96 25.75
N LEU A 25 -0.66 1.35 24.48
CA LEU A 25 -1.07 2.70 24.09
C LEU A 25 -2.60 2.77 24.16
N THR A 26 -3.12 3.55 25.09
CA THR A 26 -4.58 3.64 25.35
C THR A 26 -5.23 4.92 24.82
N GLN A 27 -4.44 5.95 24.54
CA GLN A 27 -4.93 7.25 24.06
C GLN A 27 -4.81 7.36 22.54
N VAL A 28 -5.88 7.75 21.87
CA VAL A 28 -5.88 8.11 20.45
C VAL A 28 -5.61 9.60 20.33
N VAL A 29 -4.59 9.96 19.55
CA VAL A 29 -4.14 11.37 19.41
C VAL A 29 -4.45 11.94 18.01
N ARG A 30 -4.89 11.09 17.07
CA ARG A 30 -5.03 11.45 15.65
C ARG A 30 -6.28 12.22 15.29
N GLN A 31 -7.38 12.00 16.01
CA GLN A 31 -8.70 12.61 15.73
C GLN A 31 -9.20 13.36 16.97
N SER A 32 -10.08 14.34 16.73
CA SER A 32 -10.77 15.06 17.82
C SER A 32 -11.79 14.15 18.53
N GLU A 33 -12.19 14.51 19.75
CA GLU A 33 -13.21 13.76 20.50
C GLU A 33 -14.57 13.73 19.80
N ASP A 34 -14.89 14.74 18.98
CA ASP A 34 -16.12 14.84 18.19
C ASP A 34 -16.05 14.13 16.82
N SER A 35 -14.97 13.38 16.55
CA SER A 35 -14.75 12.69 15.27
C SER A 35 -15.59 11.43 15.14
N GLY A 36 -16.34 11.32 14.04
CA GLY A 36 -17.05 10.09 13.65
C GLY A 36 -16.09 8.94 13.32
N ILE A 37 -14.91 9.24 12.81
CA ILE A 37 -13.84 8.26 12.57
C ILE A 37 -13.43 7.63 13.91
N LEU A 38 -13.10 8.46 14.90
CA LEU A 38 -12.70 7.99 16.23
C LEU A 38 -13.82 7.23 16.92
N PHE A 39 -15.05 7.75 16.87
CA PHE A 39 -16.23 7.13 17.46
C PHE A 39 -16.44 5.71 16.94
N ASN A 40 -16.53 5.56 15.60
CA ASN A 40 -16.77 4.26 14.98
C ASN A 40 -15.57 3.30 15.14
N ALA A 41 -14.33 3.79 15.03
CA ALA A 41 -13.14 2.98 15.28
C ALA A 41 -13.08 2.46 16.73
N THR A 42 -13.48 3.29 17.69
CA THR A 42 -13.56 2.88 19.11
C THR A 42 -14.60 1.79 19.33
N ARG A 43 -15.80 1.92 18.73
CA ARG A 43 -16.84 0.88 18.78
C ARG A 43 -16.35 -0.46 18.22
N LEU A 44 -15.66 -0.43 17.05
CA LEU A 44 -15.08 -1.65 16.45
C LEU A 44 -14.04 -2.30 17.37
N ARG A 45 -13.16 -1.51 17.97
CA ARG A 45 -12.14 -1.97 18.91
C ARG A 45 -12.76 -2.57 20.18
N ASP A 46 -13.76 -1.89 20.73
CA ASP A 46 -14.42 -2.34 21.97
C ASP A 46 -15.24 -3.61 21.73
N ALA A 47 -15.89 -3.77 20.56
CA ALA A 47 -16.54 -5.00 20.16
C ALA A 47 -15.54 -6.18 20.08
N LEU A 48 -14.37 -5.96 19.50
CA LEU A 48 -13.30 -6.96 19.46
C LEU A 48 -12.79 -7.32 20.87
N ARG A 49 -12.56 -6.32 21.72
CA ARG A 49 -12.05 -6.51 23.08
C ARG A 49 -13.03 -7.25 23.97
N ASN A 50 -14.33 -6.96 23.83
CA ASN A 50 -15.39 -7.54 24.65
C ASN A 50 -16.00 -8.82 24.05
N HIS A 51 -15.48 -9.29 22.89
CA HIS A 51 -16.03 -10.43 22.15
C HIS A 51 -17.52 -10.28 21.81
N THR A 52 -17.96 -9.05 21.49
CA THR A 52 -19.33 -8.70 21.11
C THR A 52 -19.45 -8.37 19.62
N VAL A 53 -18.69 -9.07 18.79
CA VAL A 53 -18.68 -8.87 17.33
C VAL A 53 -20.01 -9.33 16.74
N GLU A 54 -20.72 -8.42 16.09
CA GLU A 54 -21.94 -8.72 15.33
C GLU A 54 -21.60 -9.12 13.89
N ILE A 55 -22.55 -9.75 13.19
CA ILE A 55 -22.38 -10.10 11.77
C ILE A 55 -22.09 -8.82 10.97
N PHE A 56 -22.91 -7.77 11.15
CA PHE A 56 -22.72 -6.46 10.51
C PHE A 56 -22.35 -5.42 11.55
N PRO A 57 -21.12 -4.83 11.49
CA PRO A 57 -20.79 -3.72 12.36
C PRO A 57 -21.71 -2.54 12.08
N LYS A 58 -22.38 -2.02 13.09
CA LYS A 58 -23.25 -0.85 12.96
C LYS A 58 -22.44 0.42 13.08
N LEU A 59 -22.43 1.21 12.01
CA LEU A 59 -21.67 2.44 11.89
C LEU A 59 -22.61 3.64 11.98
N GLN A 60 -22.30 4.56 12.87
CA GLN A 60 -23.04 5.80 13.02
C GLN A 60 -22.46 6.87 12.08
N LEU A 61 -23.24 7.26 11.08
CA LEU A 61 -22.87 8.32 10.13
C LEU A 61 -23.47 9.67 10.55
N LYS A 62 -24.69 9.65 11.07
CA LYS A 62 -25.42 10.88 11.46
C LYS A 62 -24.73 11.60 12.61
N GLY A 63 -24.60 12.91 12.47
CA GLY A 63 -24.00 13.77 13.49
C GLY A 63 -22.50 14.02 13.32
N PHE A 64 -21.87 13.40 12.36
CA PHE A 64 -20.45 13.58 12.06
C PHE A 64 -20.24 14.15 10.65
N SER A 65 -19.35 15.12 10.52
CA SER A 65 -18.98 15.72 9.25
C SER A 65 -17.77 15.10 8.58
N ASP A 66 -16.99 14.32 9.34
CA ASP A 66 -15.74 13.69 8.95
C ASP A 66 -15.89 12.21 8.52
N PHE A 67 -17.15 11.70 8.51
CA PHE A 67 -17.45 10.30 8.28
C PHE A 67 -18.69 10.15 7.39
N THR A 68 -18.50 10.00 6.08
CA THR A 68 -19.60 10.06 5.11
C THR A 68 -19.65 8.84 4.17
N LYS A 69 -20.85 8.54 3.67
CA LYS A 69 -21.07 7.53 2.63
C LYS A 69 -21.02 8.22 1.26
N VAL A 70 -20.34 7.59 0.31
CA VAL A 70 -20.25 8.03 -1.09
C VAL A 70 -20.71 6.91 -2.02
N ASN A 71 -21.58 7.24 -2.96
CA ASN A 71 -22.04 6.32 -3.99
C ASN A 71 -21.02 6.25 -5.15
N GLY A 72 -21.08 5.14 -5.90
CA GLY A 72 -20.11 4.91 -6.97
C GLY A 72 -20.18 5.90 -8.13
N ASP A 73 -21.33 6.50 -8.38
CA ASP A 73 -21.56 7.55 -9.39
C ASP A 73 -20.95 8.91 -9.00
N GLU A 74 -20.90 9.22 -7.70
CA GLU A 74 -20.32 10.45 -7.15
C GLU A 74 -18.81 10.33 -6.89
N LEU A 75 -18.28 9.11 -6.83
CA LEU A 75 -16.93 8.81 -6.35
C LEU A 75 -15.82 9.55 -7.10
N ILE A 76 -15.90 9.65 -8.42
CA ILE A 76 -14.87 10.31 -9.23
C ILE A 76 -14.83 11.81 -8.93
N GLU A 77 -15.99 12.42 -8.75
CA GLU A 77 -16.12 13.86 -8.42
C GLU A 77 -15.59 14.13 -7.00
N GLU A 78 -15.94 13.28 -6.03
CA GLU A 78 -15.47 13.40 -4.65
C GLU A 78 -13.94 13.22 -4.53
N ILE A 79 -13.35 12.24 -5.24
CA ILE A 79 -11.88 12.08 -5.27
C ILE A 79 -11.22 13.29 -5.92
N SER A 80 -11.77 13.78 -7.04
CA SER A 80 -11.25 14.96 -7.74
C SER A 80 -11.31 16.21 -6.85
N SER A 81 -12.41 16.37 -6.11
CA SER A 81 -12.61 17.46 -5.15
C SER A 81 -11.60 17.38 -4.00
N ALA A 82 -11.37 16.20 -3.43
CA ALA A 82 -10.37 15.97 -2.39
C ALA A 82 -8.94 16.29 -2.90
N TYR A 83 -8.60 15.83 -4.12
CA TYR A 83 -7.31 16.17 -4.74
C TYR A 83 -7.11 17.68 -4.95
N SER A 84 -8.17 18.37 -5.35
CA SER A 84 -8.11 19.81 -5.60
C SER A 84 -8.02 20.63 -4.31
N ARG A 85 -8.64 20.16 -3.24
CA ARG A 85 -8.71 20.86 -1.94
C ARG A 85 -7.45 20.61 -1.11
N ASP A 86 -7.04 19.37 -0.97
CA ASP A 86 -6.04 18.94 0.03
C ASP A 86 -4.76 18.36 -0.60
N GLY A 87 -4.77 18.10 -1.90
CA GLY A 87 -3.66 17.46 -2.60
C GLY A 87 -3.82 15.95 -2.78
N MET A 88 -3.17 15.46 -3.80
CA MET A 88 -3.19 14.03 -4.15
C MET A 88 -2.39 13.18 -3.15
N GLU A 89 -1.35 13.74 -2.54
CA GLU A 89 -0.53 13.12 -1.50
C GLU A 89 -1.29 12.91 -0.19
N GLU A 90 -2.25 13.76 0.10
CA GLU A 90 -3.09 13.71 1.30
C GLU A 90 -4.39 12.89 1.11
N THR A 91 -4.51 12.21 -0.02
CA THR A 91 -5.71 11.42 -0.34
C THR A 91 -5.34 10.01 -0.77
N MET A 92 -5.96 9.00 -0.16
CA MET A 92 -5.70 7.58 -0.46
C MET A 92 -7.00 6.80 -0.59
N ILE A 93 -7.06 5.93 -1.61
CA ILE A 93 -8.14 4.93 -1.70
C ILE A 93 -7.64 3.63 -1.06
N ILE A 94 -8.41 3.08 -0.13
CA ILE A 94 -8.10 1.82 0.54
C ILE A 94 -9.12 0.76 0.12
N SER A 95 -8.62 -0.40 -0.32
CA SER A 95 -9.45 -1.51 -0.77
C SER A 95 -9.04 -2.84 -0.14
N ARG A 96 -9.89 -3.89 -0.30
CA ARG A 96 -9.61 -5.22 0.24
C ARG A 96 -8.68 -6.06 -0.62
N SER A 97 -8.57 -5.79 -1.91
CA SER A 97 -7.79 -6.62 -2.84
C SER A 97 -6.94 -5.81 -3.80
N ASN A 98 -5.82 -6.40 -4.25
CA ASN A 98 -4.97 -5.81 -5.27
C ASN A 98 -5.74 -5.56 -6.58
N LYS A 99 -6.64 -6.47 -6.98
CA LYS A 99 -7.48 -6.31 -8.16
C LYS A 99 -8.32 -5.03 -8.09
N ARG A 100 -8.97 -4.76 -6.93
CA ARG A 100 -9.74 -3.53 -6.72
C ARG A 100 -8.84 -2.31 -6.73
N ALA A 101 -7.69 -2.36 -6.06
CA ALA A 101 -6.71 -1.29 -6.07
C ALA A 101 -6.24 -0.98 -7.50
N THR A 102 -5.96 -1.99 -8.33
CA THR A 102 -5.59 -1.82 -9.75
C THR A 102 -6.70 -1.11 -10.55
N ILE A 103 -7.97 -1.49 -10.35
CA ILE A 103 -9.11 -0.83 -11.01
C ILE A 103 -9.18 0.66 -10.63
N TYR A 104 -9.06 0.99 -9.34
CA TYR A 104 -9.04 2.38 -8.87
C TYR A 104 -7.85 3.16 -9.39
N ASN A 105 -6.66 2.59 -9.36
CA ASN A 105 -5.45 3.21 -9.87
C ASN A 105 -5.58 3.58 -11.35
N ASN A 106 -6.08 2.66 -12.17
CA ASN A 106 -6.33 2.92 -13.58
C ASN A 106 -7.46 3.94 -13.79
N GLY A 107 -8.54 3.85 -13.02
CA GLY A 107 -9.65 4.80 -13.07
C GLY A 107 -9.21 6.23 -12.74
N ILE A 108 -8.40 6.42 -11.70
CA ILE A 108 -7.86 7.72 -11.31
C ILE A 108 -6.93 8.28 -12.38
N ARG A 109 -5.99 7.46 -12.87
CA ARG A 109 -5.07 7.89 -13.92
C ARG A 109 -5.80 8.35 -15.19
N ASN A 110 -6.79 7.58 -15.62
CA ASN A 110 -7.47 7.85 -16.88
C ASN A 110 -8.53 8.95 -16.76
N ARG A 111 -9.33 8.97 -15.67
CA ARG A 111 -10.52 9.85 -15.57
C ARG A 111 -10.27 11.13 -14.80
N ILE A 112 -9.32 11.14 -13.86
CA ILE A 112 -9.01 12.31 -13.03
C ILE A 112 -7.72 12.99 -13.50
N LEU A 113 -6.66 12.19 -13.75
CA LEU A 113 -5.35 12.72 -14.12
C LEU A 113 -5.12 12.78 -15.62
N TYR A 114 -6.03 12.23 -16.45
CA TYR A 114 -5.97 12.21 -17.91
C TYR A 114 -4.63 11.68 -18.45
N ARG A 115 -4.10 10.61 -17.81
CA ARG A 115 -2.84 9.98 -18.19
C ARG A 115 -3.11 8.74 -19.02
N GLU A 116 -2.74 8.79 -20.30
CA GLU A 116 -2.92 7.70 -21.26
C GLU A 116 -1.70 6.76 -21.29
N GLU A 117 -0.50 7.32 -21.12
CA GLU A 117 0.75 6.56 -21.10
C GLU A 117 0.81 5.61 -19.89
N GLU A 118 1.48 4.44 -20.08
CA GLU A 118 1.64 3.47 -18.99
C GLU A 118 2.40 4.06 -17.79
N LEU A 119 3.34 4.98 -18.03
CA LEU A 119 4.08 5.67 -16.98
C LEU A 119 4.29 7.13 -17.38
N SER A 120 3.93 8.05 -16.52
CA SER A 120 4.06 9.49 -16.73
C SER A 120 4.80 10.18 -15.59
N SER A 121 5.46 11.31 -15.87
CA SER A 121 5.96 12.19 -14.82
C SER A 121 4.80 12.62 -13.90
N GLY A 122 5.06 12.67 -12.60
CA GLY A 122 4.06 12.93 -11.58
C GLY A 122 3.29 11.68 -11.13
N ASP A 123 3.47 10.49 -11.75
CA ASP A 123 2.87 9.26 -11.24
C ASP A 123 3.38 8.95 -9.83
N ARG A 124 2.45 8.49 -8.99
CA ARG A 124 2.76 7.98 -7.65
C ARG A 124 2.82 6.46 -7.71
N LEU A 125 3.93 5.93 -7.24
CA LEU A 125 4.19 4.49 -7.23
C LEU A 125 4.50 4.04 -5.81
N MET A 126 4.05 2.84 -5.46
CA MET A 126 4.42 2.15 -4.22
C MET A 126 5.39 1.03 -4.54
N VAL A 127 6.47 0.97 -3.81
CA VAL A 127 7.47 -0.10 -3.89
C VAL A 127 6.86 -1.39 -3.37
N ALA A 128 6.95 -2.46 -4.16
CA ALA A 128 6.33 -3.74 -3.86
C ALA A 128 7.25 -4.72 -3.11
N LYS A 129 8.56 -4.46 -3.09
CA LYS A 129 9.58 -5.31 -2.47
C LYS A 129 10.79 -4.46 -2.05
N ASN A 130 11.39 -4.76 -0.89
CA ASN A 130 12.62 -4.09 -0.45
C ASN A 130 13.72 -4.14 -1.52
N ASN A 131 14.42 -3.03 -1.69
CA ASN A 131 15.55 -2.94 -2.60
C ASN A 131 16.74 -2.25 -1.92
N TYR A 132 17.90 -2.91 -1.94
CA TYR A 132 19.13 -2.47 -1.28
C TYR A 132 20.19 -1.98 -2.26
N TYR A 133 19.91 -2.08 -3.56
CA TYR A 133 20.90 -1.81 -4.60
C TYR A 133 20.99 -0.33 -4.95
N TRP A 134 19.85 0.32 -5.15
CA TRP A 134 19.79 1.70 -5.64
C TRP A 134 20.19 2.74 -4.60
N THR A 135 20.23 2.36 -3.33
CA THR A 135 20.64 3.23 -2.20
C THR A 135 22.05 2.95 -1.70
N ALA A 136 22.81 2.05 -2.33
CA ALA A 136 24.13 1.62 -1.85
C ALA A 136 25.14 2.77 -1.64
N ASN A 137 24.95 3.91 -2.32
CA ASN A 137 25.80 5.12 -2.17
C ASN A 137 25.02 6.30 -1.54
N CYS A 138 23.81 6.07 -1.03
CA CYS A 138 22.98 7.07 -0.39
C CYS A 138 23.29 7.08 1.13
N LYS A 139 23.43 8.26 1.71
CA LYS A 139 23.67 8.40 3.15
C LYS A 139 22.37 8.57 3.94
N GLU A 140 21.34 9.06 3.26
CA GLU A 140 20.05 9.41 3.83
C GLU A 140 19.12 8.20 3.94
N MET A 141 19.40 7.13 3.16
CA MET A 141 18.54 5.96 3.08
C MET A 141 19.36 4.67 2.91
N ASP A 142 19.22 3.72 3.81
CA ASP A 142 19.93 2.43 3.76
C ASP A 142 19.36 1.48 2.68
N PHE A 143 18.04 1.51 2.48
CA PHE A 143 17.34 0.70 1.48
C PHE A 143 15.98 1.32 1.15
N ILE A 144 15.44 0.99 -0.01
CA ILE A 144 14.07 1.35 -0.40
C ILE A 144 13.12 0.30 0.19
N ALA A 145 12.23 0.72 1.07
CA ALA A 145 11.34 -0.18 1.78
C ALA A 145 10.13 -0.64 0.92
N ASN A 146 9.68 -1.85 1.16
CA ASN A 146 8.38 -2.30 0.68
C ASN A 146 7.26 -1.46 1.33
N GLY A 147 6.42 -0.83 0.52
CA GLY A 147 5.38 0.11 0.97
C GLY A 147 5.78 1.59 0.83
N GLU A 148 7.05 1.88 0.54
CA GLU A 148 7.52 3.24 0.26
C GLU A 148 6.77 3.82 -0.94
N ILE A 149 6.28 5.07 -0.82
CA ILE A 149 5.64 5.79 -1.91
C ILE A 149 6.62 6.76 -2.54
N ILE A 150 6.82 6.62 -3.84
CA ILE A 150 7.70 7.46 -4.64
C ILE A 150 6.90 8.21 -5.71
N GLN A 151 7.38 9.39 -6.09
CA GLN A 151 6.86 10.16 -7.21
C GLN A 151 7.81 10.08 -8.39
N VAL A 152 7.29 9.78 -9.58
CA VAL A 152 8.06 9.81 -10.82
C VAL A 152 8.30 11.26 -11.23
N MET A 153 9.52 11.73 -11.11
CA MET A 153 9.89 13.08 -11.54
C MET A 153 10.15 13.10 -13.04
N ARG A 154 10.82 12.09 -13.55
CA ARG A 154 11.17 11.98 -14.96
C ARG A 154 11.20 10.52 -15.42
N VAL A 155 10.63 10.25 -16.58
CA VAL A 155 10.81 9.01 -17.33
C VAL A 155 11.90 9.28 -18.38
N ARG A 156 13.03 8.56 -18.28
CA ARG A 156 14.18 8.78 -19.18
C ARG A 156 14.15 7.85 -20.38
N ARG A 157 13.93 6.57 -20.13
CA ARG A 157 13.99 5.54 -21.14
C ARG A 157 13.11 4.36 -20.75
N VAL A 158 12.38 3.83 -21.70
CA VAL A 158 11.69 2.53 -21.60
C VAL A 158 12.42 1.53 -22.49
N THR A 159 12.67 0.33 -21.98
CA THR A 159 13.36 -0.75 -22.69
C THR A 159 12.64 -2.06 -22.47
N GLU A 160 12.68 -2.93 -23.49
CA GLU A 160 12.22 -4.30 -23.39
C GLU A 160 13.44 -5.24 -23.47
N MET A 161 13.68 -6.03 -22.44
CA MET A 161 14.77 -7.01 -22.33
C MET A 161 14.31 -8.21 -21.51
N TYR A 162 14.85 -9.38 -21.78
CA TYR A 162 14.56 -10.61 -21.03
C TYR A 162 13.07 -11.01 -21.04
N GLY A 163 12.30 -10.47 -22.01
CA GLY A 163 10.85 -10.63 -22.07
C GLY A 163 10.08 -9.85 -21.00
N PHE A 164 10.67 -8.77 -20.49
CA PHE A 164 10.09 -7.82 -19.54
C PHE A 164 10.34 -6.38 -19.99
N ARG A 165 9.52 -5.45 -19.46
CA ARG A 165 9.62 -4.02 -19.76
C ARG A 165 10.13 -3.26 -18.54
N PHE A 166 11.13 -2.44 -18.77
CA PHE A 166 11.83 -1.64 -17.76
C PHE A 166 11.72 -0.17 -18.09
N ALA A 167 11.68 0.67 -17.06
CA ALA A 167 11.84 2.11 -17.22
C ALA A 167 12.96 2.63 -16.31
N ASP A 168 13.84 3.44 -16.89
CA ASP A 168 14.79 4.26 -16.15
C ASP A 168 14.10 5.57 -15.78
N ILE A 169 13.99 5.85 -14.48
CA ILE A 169 13.29 7.01 -13.96
C ILE A 169 14.15 7.77 -12.95
N THR A 170 13.83 9.05 -12.76
CA THR A 170 14.19 9.79 -11.55
C THR A 170 12.98 9.75 -10.63
N ALA A 171 13.14 9.18 -9.45
CA ALA A 171 12.10 9.05 -8.43
C ALA A 171 12.40 9.95 -7.25
N ARG A 172 11.37 10.66 -6.74
CA ARG A 172 11.44 11.47 -5.52
C ARG A 172 10.83 10.69 -4.36
N PHE A 173 11.58 10.65 -3.26
CA PHE A 173 11.19 10.09 -1.97
C PHE A 173 10.80 11.25 -1.05
N GLN A 174 9.50 11.43 -0.83
CA GLN A 174 9.00 12.62 -0.12
C GLN A 174 9.49 12.71 1.32
N ASP A 175 9.51 11.58 2.04
CA ASP A 175 9.91 11.52 3.46
C ASP A 175 11.39 11.87 3.68
N TYR A 176 12.21 11.76 2.64
CA TYR A 176 13.65 12.01 2.69
C TYR A 176 14.08 13.27 1.93
N ASP A 177 13.15 13.93 1.22
CA ASP A 177 13.42 15.02 0.24
C ASP A 177 14.57 14.68 -0.72
N LEU A 178 14.56 13.45 -1.21
CA LEU A 178 15.64 12.84 -1.98
C LEU A 178 15.15 12.40 -3.36
N GLU A 179 15.96 12.67 -4.39
CA GLU A 179 15.74 12.15 -5.73
C GLU A 179 16.80 11.10 -6.08
N ILE A 180 16.37 9.92 -6.54
CA ILE A 180 17.24 8.82 -6.95
C ILE A 180 16.91 8.40 -8.37
N ASP A 181 17.95 8.21 -9.20
CA ASP A 181 17.82 7.55 -10.48
C ASP A 181 17.79 6.04 -10.26
N LEU A 182 16.74 5.39 -10.73
CA LEU A 182 16.55 3.96 -10.57
C LEU A 182 15.82 3.32 -11.75
N LYS A 183 15.88 2.01 -11.83
CA LYS A 183 15.19 1.20 -12.83
C LYS A 183 13.99 0.52 -12.19
N ILE A 184 12.80 0.67 -12.79
CA ILE A 184 11.56 0.02 -12.35
C ILE A 184 11.09 -1.03 -13.36
N LEU A 185 10.35 -2.02 -12.86
CA LEU A 185 9.70 -3.07 -13.66
C LEU A 185 8.27 -2.67 -13.98
N LEU A 186 7.96 -2.39 -15.24
CA LEU A 186 6.63 -1.96 -15.68
C LEU A 186 5.60 -3.09 -15.60
N ASP A 187 6.03 -4.33 -15.84
CA ASP A 187 5.14 -5.51 -15.80
C ASP A 187 4.46 -5.72 -14.44
N THR A 188 4.99 -5.13 -13.37
CA THR A 188 4.36 -5.21 -12.05
C THR A 188 3.21 -4.21 -11.85
N LEU A 189 3.13 -3.15 -12.64
CA LEU A 189 2.11 -2.09 -12.47
C LEU A 189 0.69 -2.62 -12.59
N GLN A 190 0.42 -3.53 -13.53
CA GLN A 190 -0.91 -4.02 -13.89
C GLN A 190 -1.25 -5.40 -13.31
N THR A 191 -0.32 -6.07 -12.61
CA THR A 191 -0.60 -7.41 -12.06
C THR A 191 -1.53 -7.33 -10.84
N ASP A 192 -2.39 -8.33 -10.65
CA ASP A 192 -3.21 -8.47 -9.43
C ASP A 192 -2.41 -9.03 -8.24
N SER A 193 -1.19 -9.51 -8.48
CA SER A 193 -0.28 -9.99 -7.44
C SER A 193 0.36 -8.84 -6.66
N PRO A 194 0.71 -9.00 -5.38
CA PRO A 194 1.39 -7.97 -4.59
C PRO A 194 2.75 -7.52 -5.17
N ALA A 195 3.45 -8.42 -5.86
CA ALA A 195 4.73 -8.23 -6.54
C ALA A 195 4.80 -9.16 -7.74
N LEU A 196 5.93 -9.22 -8.44
CA LEU A 196 6.12 -10.15 -9.55
C LEU A 196 5.92 -11.60 -9.06
N PRO A 197 5.03 -12.39 -9.69
CA PRO A 197 4.84 -13.80 -9.35
C PRO A 197 6.17 -14.58 -9.38
N LYS A 198 6.28 -15.61 -8.52
CA LYS A 198 7.51 -16.38 -8.36
C LYS A 198 8.04 -16.92 -9.70
N GLU A 199 7.17 -17.50 -10.51
CA GLU A 199 7.53 -18.07 -11.83
C GLU A 199 8.15 -17.03 -12.77
N LEU A 200 7.57 -15.82 -12.81
CA LEU A 200 8.11 -14.73 -13.62
C LEU A 200 9.40 -14.15 -13.02
N ASN A 201 9.52 -14.12 -11.71
CA ASN A 201 10.74 -13.70 -11.03
C ASN A 201 11.87 -14.71 -11.27
N ASP A 202 11.59 -16.00 -11.25
CA ASP A 202 12.54 -17.06 -11.57
C ASP A 202 12.94 -16.98 -13.06
N LYS A 203 11.96 -16.75 -13.96
CA LYS A 203 12.25 -16.51 -15.39
C LYS A 203 13.22 -15.35 -15.57
N LEU A 204 12.93 -14.20 -14.97
CA LEU A 204 13.81 -13.02 -15.04
C LEU A 204 15.22 -13.34 -14.55
N PHE A 205 15.32 -14.03 -13.39
CA PHE A 205 16.59 -14.45 -12.81
C PHE A 205 17.41 -15.32 -13.78
N TYR A 206 16.81 -16.38 -14.34
CA TYR A 206 17.53 -17.30 -15.21
C TYR A 206 17.92 -16.66 -16.54
N THR A 207 17.05 -15.83 -17.14
CA THR A 207 17.35 -15.16 -18.40
C THR A 207 18.48 -14.13 -18.25
N ILE A 208 18.54 -13.38 -17.14
CA ILE A 208 19.68 -12.49 -16.87
C ILE A 208 20.95 -13.32 -16.59
N LEU A 209 20.84 -14.49 -15.96
CA LEU A 209 21.98 -15.36 -15.67
C LEU A 209 22.66 -15.88 -16.93
N GLU A 210 21.94 -16.02 -18.06
CA GLU A 210 22.48 -16.41 -19.37
C GLU A 210 23.52 -15.39 -19.88
N ASP A 211 23.37 -14.08 -19.59
CA ASP A 211 24.35 -13.06 -19.98
C ASP A 211 25.71 -13.23 -19.30
N TYR A 212 25.80 -14.10 -18.31
CA TYR A 212 27.02 -14.39 -17.53
C TYR A 212 27.54 -15.82 -17.74
N GLU A 213 27.16 -16.50 -18.86
CA GLU A 213 27.54 -17.89 -19.10
C GLU A 213 29.05 -18.08 -19.28
N ASP A 214 29.74 -17.05 -19.77
CA ASP A 214 31.20 -17.00 -19.93
C ASP A 214 31.97 -17.01 -18.60
N ILE A 215 31.32 -16.75 -17.48
CA ILE A 215 31.94 -16.78 -16.16
C ILE A 215 31.96 -18.24 -15.63
N PRO A 216 33.16 -18.83 -15.42
CA PRO A 216 33.28 -20.26 -15.18
C PRO A 216 32.75 -20.72 -13.79
N THR A 217 32.60 -19.80 -12.84
CA THR A 217 32.18 -20.19 -11.46
C THR A 217 30.81 -19.64 -11.10
N LYS A 218 30.00 -20.48 -10.40
CA LYS A 218 28.70 -20.06 -9.88
C LYS A 218 28.80 -18.83 -8.97
N ALA A 219 29.83 -18.78 -8.12
CA ALA A 219 30.06 -17.64 -7.23
C ALA A 219 30.36 -16.36 -8.01
N GLY A 220 31.13 -16.46 -9.11
CA GLY A 220 31.42 -15.35 -10.02
C GLY A 220 30.16 -14.82 -10.70
N LYS A 221 29.31 -15.71 -11.26
CA LYS A 221 28.02 -15.36 -11.85
C LYS A 221 27.14 -14.62 -10.83
N MET A 222 26.99 -15.15 -9.63
CA MET A 222 26.20 -14.52 -8.57
C MET A 222 26.74 -13.17 -8.12
N LYS A 223 28.07 -12.99 -8.14
CA LYS A 223 28.68 -11.69 -7.82
C LYS A 223 28.31 -10.63 -8.88
N LYS A 224 28.25 -11.01 -10.15
CA LYS A 224 27.81 -10.11 -11.26
C LYS A 224 26.30 -9.81 -11.16
N MET A 225 25.48 -10.85 -10.93
CA MET A 225 24.04 -10.69 -10.72
C MET A 225 23.70 -9.69 -9.62
N LYS A 226 24.41 -9.72 -8.49
CA LYS A 226 24.18 -8.79 -7.38
C LYS A 226 24.36 -7.32 -7.72
N VAL A 227 25.13 -7.01 -8.76
CA VAL A 227 25.37 -5.63 -9.22
C VAL A 227 24.71 -5.33 -10.56
N ASP A 228 23.90 -6.25 -11.09
CA ASP A 228 23.15 -6.06 -12.32
C ASP A 228 21.90 -5.19 -12.07
N PRO A 229 21.68 -4.09 -12.81
CA PRO A 229 20.55 -3.19 -12.61
C PRO A 229 19.19 -3.80 -13.00
N HIS A 230 19.13 -4.78 -13.91
CA HIS A 230 17.89 -5.46 -14.28
C HIS A 230 17.50 -6.51 -13.24
N TYR A 231 18.50 -7.21 -12.66
CA TYR A 231 18.25 -8.12 -11.53
C TYR A 231 17.77 -7.35 -10.28
N ASN A 232 18.34 -6.18 -10.05
CA ASN A 232 18.00 -5.32 -8.91
C ASN A 232 16.90 -4.29 -9.25
N VAL A 233 16.10 -4.55 -10.27
CA VAL A 233 15.00 -3.69 -10.67
C VAL A 233 14.01 -3.49 -9.50
N VAL A 234 13.51 -2.27 -9.33
CA VAL A 234 12.50 -1.96 -8.32
C VAL A 234 11.13 -2.38 -8.84
N GLN A 235 10.47 -3.28 -8.12
CA GLN A 235 9.10 -3.68 -8.41
C GLN A 235 8.14 -2.66 -7.82
N VAL A 236 7.19 -2.17 -8.61
CA VAL A 236 6.31 -1.06 -8.22
C VAL A 236 4.86 -1.31 -8.61
N LYS A 237 3.96 -0.63 -7.91
CA LYS A 237 2.52 -0.51 -8.22
C LYS A 237 2.16 0.95 -8.27
N TYR A 238 1.06 1.31 -8.95
CA TYR A 238 0.49 2.65 -8.75
C TYR A 238 0.01 2.83 -7.30
N ALA A 239 0.10 4.05 -6.78
CA ALA A 239 -0.13 4.37 -5.37
C ALA A 239 -1.24 5.42 -5.14
N TYR A 240 -2.26 5.45 -5.99
CA TYR A 240 -3.48 6.22 -5.76
C TYR A 240 -4.50 5.41 -4.94
N ALA A 241 -4.46 4.08 -5.13
CA ALA A 241 -5.24 3.13 -4.37
C ALA A 241 -4.36 1.95 -3.93
N VAL A 242 -4.50 1.54 -2.67
CA VAL A 242 -3.72 0.45 -2.08
C VAL A 242 -4.61 -0.50 -1.30
N THR A 243 -4.09 -1.68 -0.96
CA THR A 243 -4.78 -2.56 -0.02
C THR A 243 -4.59 -2.07 1.42
N CYS A 244 -5.54 -2.37 2.30
CA CYS A 244 -5.46 -2.00 3.71
C CYS A 244 -4.15 -2.49 4.37
N HIS A 245 -3.64 -3.66 4.01
CA HIS A 245 -2.35 -4.16 4.50
C HIS A 245 -1.18 -3.25 4.10
N LYS A 246 -1.21 -2.72 2.88
CA LYS A 246 -0.18 -1.80 2.38
C LYS A 246 -0.33 -0.39 2.94
N ALA A 247 -1.52 -0.02 3.40
CA ALA A 247 -1.79 1.24 4.07
C ALA A 247 -1.34 1.26 5.54
N GLN A 248 -0.94 0.11 6.10
CA GLN A 248 -0.46 0.05 7.49
C GLN A 248 0.80 0.91 7.66
N GLY A 249 0.82 1.71 8.73
CA GLY A 249 1.89 2.69 8.97
C GLY A 249 1.65 4.06 8.33
N GLY A 250 0.95 4.13 7.19
CA GLY A 250 0.58 5.38 6.55
C GLY A 250 -0.63 6.06 7.19
N GLN A 251 -0.80 7.34 6.88
CA GLN A 251 -1.97 8.15 7.25
C GLN A 251 -2.19 9.23 6.19
N TRP A 252 -3.45 9.60 5.96
CA TRP A 252 -3.85 10.59 4.96
C TRP A 252 -4.99 11.45 5.50
N MET A 253 -5.08 12.69 5.06
CA MET A 253 -6.19 13.58 5.42
C MET A 253 -7.51 12.97 4.94
N ASN A 254 -7.57 12.50 3.70
CA ASN A 254 -8.75 11.92 3.09
C ASN A 254 -8.54 10.45 2.75
N VAL A 255 -9.39 9.58 3.25
CA VAL A 255 -9.39 8.15 2.91
C VAL A 255 -10.73 7.76 2.30
N PHE A 256 -10.69 7.21 1.09
CA PHE A 256 -11.83 6.57 0.44
C PHE A 256 -11.73 5.06 0.67
N LEU A 257 -12.61 4.53 1.51
CA LEU A 257 -12.60 3.12 1.87
C LEU A 257 -13.64 2.35 1.05
N ASP A 258 -13.16 1.49 0.17
CA ASP A 258 -13.99 0.54 -0.57
C ASP A 258 -13.93 -0.84 0.10
N ILE A 259 -15.01 -1.20 0.78
CA ILE A 259 -15.13 -2.51 1.42
C ILE A 259 -15.35 -3.64 0.42
N GLY A 260 -15.71 -3.32 -0.83
CA GLY A 260 -15.95 -4.27 -1.92
C GLY A 260 -17.18 -5.13 -1.71
N TYR A 261 -17.24 -6.22 -2.47
CA TYR A 261 -18.28 -7.25 -2.28
C TYR A 261 -17.96 -8.06 -1.01
N ILE A 262 -18.95 -8.22 -0.15
CA ILE A 262 -18.84 -8.95 1.11
C ILE A 262 -19.90 -10.04 1.15
N THR A 263 -19.50 -11.26 1.55
CA THR A 263 -20.41 -12.34 1.94
C THR A 263 -20.42 -12.47 3.46
N GLU A 264 -21.47 -13.06 4.03
CA GLU A 264 -21.57 -13.29 5.48
C GLU A 264 -20.36 -14.07 6.03
N GLU A 265 -19.81 -15.00 5.26
CA GLU A 265 -18.63 -15.80 5.62
C GLU A 265 -17.36 -14.95 5.78
N MET A 266 -17.31 -13.77 5.16
CA MET A 266 -16.18 -12.83 5.27
C MET A 266 -16.30 -11.89 6.49
N LEU A 267 -17.46 -11.91 7.15
CA LEU A 267 -17.73 -11.10 8.33
C LEU A 267 -17.24 -11.80 9.60
N GLY A 268 -16.99 -11.02 10.64
CA GLY A 268 -16.47 -11.54 11.90
C GLY A 268 -15.27 -10.73 12.40
N GLU A 269 -14.52 -11.25 13.36
CA GLU A 269 -13.42 -10.54 14.02
C GLU A 269 -12.36 -10.01 13.03
N ASP A 270 -11.96 -10.80 12.02
CA ASP A 270 -10.95 -10.37 11.05
C ASP A 270 -11.44 -9.19 10.20
N PHE A 271 -12.73 -9.13 9.90
CA PHE A 271 -13.33 -8.00 9.22
C PHE A 271 -13.36 -6.74 10.09
N TYR A 272 -13.68 -6.87 11.38
CA TYR A 272 -13.61 -5.75 12.33
C TYR A 272 -12.19 -5.23 12.49
N ARG A 273 -11.18 -6.11 12.57
CA ARG A 273 -9.76 -5.71 12.62
C ARG A 273 -9.34 -4.98 11.34
N TRP A 274 -9.85 -5.46 10.19
CA TRP A 274 -9.61 -4.82 8.90
C TRP A 274 -10.24 -3.43 8.82
N LEU A 275 -11.52 -3.29 9.20
CA LEU A 275 -12.21 -2.00 9.25
C LEU A 275 -11.51 -1.02 10.20
N TYR A 276 -11.20 -1.47 11.41
CA TYR A 276 -10.46 -0.66 12.38
C TYR A 276 -9.15 -0.14 11.82
N THR A 277 -8.38 -1.02 11.18
CA THR A 277 -7.11 -0.65 10.56
C THR A 277 -7.33 0.38 9.45
N ALA A 278 -8.32 0.19 8.59
CA ALA A 278 -8.62 1.10 7.50
C ALA A 278 -9.12 2.47 7.99
N PHE A 279 -10.03 2.50 8.96
CA PHE A 279 -10.58 3.73 9.54
C PHE A 279 -9.49 4.60 10.14
N THR A 280 -8.57 3.98 10.90
CA THR A 280 -7.47 4.69 11.56
C THR A 280 -6.40 5.21 10.60
N ARG A 281 -6.56 5.04 9.27
CA ARG A 281 -5.68 5.66 8.27
C ARG A 281 -6.09 7.09 7.95
N ALA A 282 -7.39 7.44 8.10
CA ALA A 282 -7.87 8.79 7.89
C ALA A 282 -7.55 9.67 9.10
N THR A 283 -7.04 10.87 8.87
CA THR A 283 -6.79 11.87 9.91
C THR A 283 -7.83 12.98 9.93
N HIS A 284 -8.51 13.22 8.80
CA HIS A 284 -9.47 14.32 8.67
C HIS A 284 -10.82 13.86 8.13
N HIS A 285 -10.89 13.10 7.05
CA HIS A 285 -12.15 12.66 6.46
C HIS A 285 -12.09 11.21 5.96
N LEU A 286 -13.10 10.42 6.32
CA LEU A 286 -13.27 9.05 5.86
C LEU A 286 -14.55 8.94 5.01
N TYR A 287 -14.38 8.59 3.75
CA TYR A 287 -15.44 8.33 2.79
C TYR A 287 -15.66 6.82 2.65
N LEU A 288 -16.86 6.36 2.96
CA LEU A 288 -17.26 4.94 2.83
C LEU A 288 -17.90 4.73 1.46
N VAL A 289 -17.16 4.06 0.57
CA VAL A 289 -17.58 3.86 -0.82
C VAL A 289 -18.53 2.68 -0.92
N ASN A 290 -19.72 2.92 -1.48
CA ASN A 290 -20.76 1.90 -1.69
C ASN A 290 -21.07 1.08 -0.43
N LEU A 291 -21.08 1.71 0.73
CA LEU A 291 -21.40 1.03 2.00
C LEU A 291 -22.84 0.48 1.94
N PRO A 292 -23.06 -0.83 2.16
CA PRO A 292 -24.40 -1.40 2.27
C PRO A 292 -25.17 -0.82 3.44
N ASP A 293 -26.50 -0.70 3.30
CA ASP A 293 -27.35 -0.07 4.34
C ASP A 293 -27.38 -0.88 5.65
N GLU A 294 -27.13 -2.18 5.58
CA GLU A 294 -27.03 -3.08 6.73
C GLU A 294 -25.92 -2.66 7.72
N PHE A 295 -24.92 -1.91 7.25
CA PHE A 295 -23.83 -1.38 8.08
C PHE A 295 -24.17 -0.03 8.74
N VAL A 296 -25.27 0.61 8.36
CA VAL A 296 -25.65 1.93 8.87
C VAL A 296 -26.60 1.79 10.04
N GLU A 297 -26.38 2.60 11.10
CA GLU A 297 -27.24 2.70 12.27
C GLU A 297 -28.34 3.77 12.09
#